data_a33b73e09e5de91218debe4317a037d1
#
_entry.id   a33b73e09e5de91218debe4317a037d1
#
_cell.length_a   1.000
_cell.length_b   1.000
_cell.length_c   1.000
_cell.angle_alpha   90.00
_cell.angle_beta   90.00
_cell.angle_gamma   90.00
#
_symmetry.space_group_name_H-M   'P 1'
#
loop_
_entity.id
_entity.type
_entity.pdbx_description
1 polymer ?
#
loop_
_entity_poly.entity_id
_entity_poly.type
_entity_poly.pdbx_seq_one_letter_code
_entity_poly.pdbx_strand_id
1 'polypeptide(L)'
;MVMCLGAILLIFGKKEIDDRMKCSSTSFTKRNLQMILGSILLTLMIYGFFMVAAWVLFADYMNSVKGVLSALNALVYMILCLRLTFFFSRVAGNGEESGGKLDLIANIVGLAFSFLGGVFVPMEVMNETVVQVAKFIPSYWYNNANDKIWKITSFADAGDIYKNYLIMGIFAVAILAVAMVINKVKARRS
;
A
#
# COMPACT_ATOMS: atom_id res chain seq x y z
N MET A 1 -7.17 2.60 -2.91
CA MET A 1 -5.73 2.37 -3.07
C MET A 1 -5.03 3.51 -3.81
N VAL A 2 -5.37 3.78 -5.07
CA VAL A 2 -4.75 4.88 -5.85
C VAL A 2 -4.88 6.24 -5.16
N MET A 3 -6.04 6.55 -4.56
CA MET A 3 -6.24 7.79 -3.80
C MET A 3 -5.33 7.90 -2.56
N CYS A 4 -5.09 6.80 -1.83
CA CYS A 4 -4.17 6.81 -0.69
C CYS A 4 -2.72 7.02 -1.13
N LEU A 5 -2.30 6.33 -2.21
CA LEU A 5 -0.99 6.52 -2.83
C LEU A 5 -0.83 7.96 -3.33
N GLY A 6 -1.80 8.47 -4.07
CA GLY A 6 -1.79 9.84 -4.60
C GLY A 6 -1.76 10.90 -3.49
N ALA A 7 -2.58 10.78 -2.46
CA ALA A 7 -2.61 11.73 -1.35
C ALA A 7 -1.28 11.77 -0.57
N ILE A 8 -0.68 10.60 -0.31
CA ILE A 8 0.62 10.53 0.37
C ILE A 8 1.72 11.12 -0.51
N LEU A 9 1.71 10.85 -1.82
CA LEU A 9 2.67 11.37 -2.77
C LEU A 9 2.54 12.89 -2.96
N LEU A 10 1.30 13.41 -3.03
CA LEU A 10 1.03 14.85 -3.13
C LEU A 10 1.53 15.63 -1.92
N ILE A 11 1.40 15.08 -0.72
CA ILE A 11 1.84 15.74 0.51
C ILE A 11 3.37 15.71 0.64
N PHE A 12 4.01 14.59 0.30
CA PHE A 12 5.45 14.40 0.50
C PHE A 12 6.30 14.69 -0.74
N GLY A 13 5.70 14.80 -1.94
CA GLY A 13 6.38 15.14 -3.19
C GLY A 13 6.56 16.65 -3.41
N LYS A 14 5.93 17.53 -2.63
CA LYS A 14 6.07 18.98 -2.80
C LYS A 14 7.40 19.48 -2.27
N LYS A 15 8.22 20.01 -3.17
CA LYS A 15 9.51 20.68 -2.88
C LYS A 15 9.37 21.79 -1.85
N GLU A 16 8.27 22.55 -1.89
CA GLU A 16 8.00 23.62 -0.93
C GLU A 16 7.95 23.15 0.53
N ILE A 17 7.44 21.94 0.77
CA ILE A 17 7.41 21.34 2.11
C ILE A 17 8.82 20.88 2.52
N ASP A 18 9.58 20.30 1.59
CA ASP A 18 10.96 19.89 1.84
C ASP A 18 11.87 21.10 2.09
N ASP A 19 11.73 22.17 1.34
CA ASP A 19 12.51 23.39 1.50
C ASP A 19 12.16 24.14 2.80
N ARG A 20 10.89 24.24 3.17
CA ARG A 20 10.49 24.76 4.49
C ARG A 20 11.02 23.92 5.64
N MET A 21 11.05 22.61 5.48
CA MET A 21 11.61 21.70 6.48
C MET A 21 13.14 21.74 6.54
N LYS A 22 13.84 22.06 5.45
CA LYS A 22 15.30 22.30 5.43
C LYS A 22 15.71 23.57 6.16
N CYS A 23 14.88 24.61 6.13
CA CYS A 23 15.10 25.85 6.85
C CYS A 23 14.83 25.75 8.37
N SER A 24 14.26 24.65 8.84
CA SER A 24 14.06 24.36 10.26
C SER A 24 15.33 23.78 10.88
N SER A 25 15.70 24.24 12.09
CA SER A 25 16.88 23.74 12.85
C SER A 25 16.75 22.29 13.33
N THR A 26 15.79 21.53 12.82
CA THR A 26 15.54 20.13 13.19
C THR A 26 16.53 19.18 12.54
N SER A 27 17.08 18.25 13.32
CA SER A 27 17.97 17.18 12.84
C SER A 27 17.31 16.38 11.70
N PHE A 28 18.11 15.99 10.70
CA PHE A 28 17.69 15.16 9.55
C PHE A 28 16.91 13.91 9.97
N THR A 29 17.33 13.26 11.06
CA THR A 29 16.66 12.07 11.60
C THR A 29 15.27 12.38 12.14
N LYS A 30 15.11 13.48 12.88
CA LYS A 30 13.80 13.92 13.40
C LYS A 30 12.84 14.26 12.27
N ARG A 31 13.33 14.92 11.21
CA ARG A 31 12.54 15.26 10.03
C ARG A 31 12.02 14.01 9.31
N ASN A 32 12.89 13.02 9.05
CA ASN A 32 12.47 11.77 8.44
C ASN A 32 11.45 11.01 9.30
N LEU A 33 11.63 11.01 10.62
CA LEU A 33 10.70 10.38 11.54
C LEU A 33 9.32 11.06 11.50
N GLN A 34 9.29 12.40 11.51
CA GLN A 34 8.02 13.16 11.42
C GLN A 34 7.29 12.90 10.10
N MET A 35 8.00 12.80 8.98
CA MET A 35 7.39 12.45 7.69
C MET A 35 6.79 11.04 7.71
N ILE A 36 7.50 10.07 8.28
CA ILE A 36 7.01 8.69 8.42
C ILE A 36 5.76 8.66 9.30
N LEU A 37 5.80 9.31 10.46
CA LEU A 37 4.66 9.37 11.37
C LEU A 37 3.46 10.07 10.74
N GLY A 38 3.67 11.18 10.03
CA GLY A 38 2.61 11.90 9.32
C GLY A 38 1.94 11.03 8.24
N SER A 39 2.74 10.27 7.47
CA SER A 39 2.19 9.37 6.46
C SER A 39 1.42 8.18 7.07
N ILE A 40 1.89 7.63 8.17
CA ILE A 40 1.19 6.58 8.92
C ILE A 40 -0.14 7.12 9.45
N LEU A 41 -0.12 8.29 10.08
CA LEU A 41 -1.32 8.91 10.64
C LEU A 41 -2.37 9.18 9.56
N LEU A 42 -1.95 9.79 8.43
CA LEU A 42 -2.85 10.05 7.32
C LEU A 42 -3.47 8.76 6.77
N THR A 43 -2.65 7.73 6.60
CA THR A 43 -3.11 6.44 6.08
C THR A 43 -4.09 5.77 7.05
N LEU A 44 -3.84 5.86 8.35
CA LEU A 44 -4.77 5.38 9.37
C LEU A 44 -6.08 6.16 9.40
N MET A 45 -6.04 7.49 9.20
CA MET A 45 -7.25 8.30 9.08
C MET A 45 -8.11 7.88 7.87
N ILE A 46 -7.47 7.68 6.72
CA ILE A 46 -8.17 7.22 5.51
C ILE A 46 -8.76 5.83 5.73
N TYR A 47 -7.98 4.91 6.31
CA TYR A 47 -8.47 3.57 6.65
C TYR A 47 -9.66 3.63 7.62
N GLY A 48 -9.55 4.41 8.69
CA GLY A 48 -10.61 4.60 9.66
C GLY A 48 -11.89 5.16 9.03
N PHE A 49 -11.76 6.14 8.14
CA PHE A 49 -12.90 6.69 7.41
C PHE A 49 -13.62 5.61 6.59
N PHE A 50 -12.89 4.80 5.83
CA PHE A 50 -13.50 3.72 5.05
C PHE A 50 -14.05 2.60 5.93
N MET A 51 -13.43 2.31 7.09
CA MET A 51 -13.96 1.32 8.04
C MET A 51 -15.27 1.79 8.68
N VAL A 52 -15.36 3.05 9.06
CA VAL A 52 -16.60 3.64 9.58
C VAL A 52 -17.69 3.63 8.50
N ALA A 53 -17.38 4.04 7.28
CA ALA A 53 -18.31 3.99 6.16
C ALA A 53 -18.81 2.55 5.88
N ALA A 54 -17.89 1.58 5.86
CA ALA A 54 -18.26 0.17 5.68
C ALA A 54 -19.14 -0.35 6.82
N TRP A 55 -18.86 0.05 8.06
CA TRP A 55 -19.66 -0.35 9.21
C TRP A 55 -21.07 0.26 9.18
N VAL A 56 -21.20 1.54 8.77
CA VAL A 56 -22.48 2.22 8.63
C VAL A 56 -23.33 1.60 7.52
N LEU A 57 -22.71 1.24 6.38
CA LEU A 57 -23.42 0.71 5.22
C LEU A 57 -23.71 -0.80 5.31
N PHE A 58 -22.84 -1.55 5.98
CA PHE A 58 -22.84 -3.02 6.02
C PHE A 58 -22.61 -3.57 7.43
N ALA A 59 -23.35 -3.05 8.43
CA ALA A 59 -23.15 -3.40 9.84
C ALA A 59 -23.19 -4.91 10.11
N ASP A 60 -24.15 -5.61 9.53
CA ASP A 60 -24.32 -7.07 9.73
C ASP A 60 -23.11 -7.84 9.19
N TYR A 61 -22.60 -7.44 8.03
CA TYR A 61 -21.39 -8.04 7.46
C TYR A 61 -20.15 -7.72 8.30
N MET A 62 -19.97 -6.49 8.70
CA MET A 62 -18.79 -6.05 9.46
C MET A 62 -18.71 -6.67 10.85
N ASN A 63 -19.85 -7.00 11.46
CA ASN A 63 -19.91 -7.70 12.75
C ASN A 63 -19.73 -9.23 12.62
N SER A 64 -19.64 -9.75 11.39
CA SER A 64 -19.40 -11.17 11.13
C SER A 64 -17.89 -11.50 11.10
N VAL A 65 -17.57 -12.80 11.17
CA VAL A 65 -16.20 -13.32 10.98
C VAL A 65 -15.58 -12.82 9.66
N LYS A 66 -16.38 -12.76 8.60
CA LYS A 66 -15.96 -12.29 7.28
C LYS A 66 -15.57 -10.80 7.32
N GLY A 67 -16.35 -9.97 8.01
CA GLY A 67 -16.07 -8.54 8.14
C GLY A 67 -14.75 -8.28 8.88
N VAL A 68 -14.52 -8.97 9.98
CA VAL A 68 -13.27 -8.85 10.75
C VAL A 68 -12.06 -9.24 9.89
N LEU A 69 -12.13 -10.36 9.18
CA LEU A 69 -11.06 -10.81 8.30
C LEU A 69 -10.85 -9.88 7.11
N SER A 70 -11.92 -9.31 6.54
CA SER A 70 -11.81 -8.30 5.48
C SER A 70 -11.15 -7.02 5.97
N ALA A 71 -11.47 -6.57 7.19
CA ALA A 71 -10.81 -5.43 7.82
C ALA A 71 -9.32 -5.69 8.04
N LEU A 72 -8.95 -6.86 8.55
CA LEU A 72 -7.55 -7.26 8.68
C LEU A 72 -6.83 -7.32 7.34
N ASN A 73 -7.46 -7.88 6.30
CA ASN A 73 -6.91 -7.93 4.95
C ASN A 73 -6.63 -6.53 4.42
N ALA A 74 -7.58 -5.61 4.56
CA ALA A 74 -7.42 -4.21 4.16
C ALA A 74 -6.28 -3.53 4.92
N LEU A 75 -6.12 -3.80 6.22
CA LEU A 75 -5.06 -3.23 7.05
C LEU A 75 -3.66 -3.72 6.60
N VAL A 76 -3.50 -5.01 6.37
CA VAL A 76 -2.24 -5.59 5.87
C VAL A 76 -1.89 -5.00 4.50
N TYR A 77 -2.87 -4.90 3.62
CA TYR A 77 -2.67 -4.31 2.29
C TYR A 77 -2.35 -2.81 2.35
N MET A 78 -2.95 -2.08 3.28
CA MET A 78 -2.65 -0.67 3.53
C MET A 78 -1.17 -0.48 3.94
N ILE A 79 -0.65 -1.30 4.84
CA ILE A 79 0.77 -1.27 5.24
C ILE A 79 1.67 -1.51 4.04
N LEU A 80 1.32 -2.44 3.17
CA LEU A 80 2.06 -2.74 1.95
C LEU A 80 2.04 -1.56 0.98
N CYS A 81 0.89 -0.93 0.75
CA CYS A 81 0.76 0.28 -0.07
C CYS A 81 1.63 1.43 0.44
N LEU A 82 1.70 1.61 1.76
CA LEU A 82 2.55 2.60 2.39
C LEU A 82 4.04 2.34 2.10
N ARG A 83 4.48 1.08 2.15
CA ARG A 83 5.85 0.69 1.79
C ARG A 83 6.16 0.93 0.30
N LEU A 84 5.22 0.61 -0.60
CA LEU A 84 5.34 0.92 -2.02
C LEU A 84 5.49 2.41 -2.28
N THR A 85 4.71 3.23 -1.59
CA THR A 85 4.79 4.70 -1.69
C THR A 85 6.18 5.21 -1.31
N PHE A 86 6.75 4.74 -0.20
CA PHE A 86 8.11 5.08 0.19
C PHE A 86 9.15 4.64 -0.84
N PHE A 87 9.01 3.44 -1.38
CA PHE A 87 9.88 2.92 -2.42
C PHE A 87 9.88 3.82 -3.66
N PHE A 88 8.70 4.12 -4.21
CA PHE A 88 8.59 4.97 -5.41
C PHE A 88 9.05 6.42 -5.15
N SER A 89 8.80 6.97 -3.98
CA SER A 89 9.33 8.27 -3.58
C SER A 89 10.87 8.30 -3.64
N ARG A 90 11.55 7.21 -3.27
CA ARG A 90 13.01 7.12 -3.37
C ARG A 90 13.52 6.92 -4.81
N VAL A 91 12.77 6.23 -5.64
CA VAL A 91 13.09 6.02 -7.06
C VAL A 91 12.95 7.32 -7.86
N ALA A 92 11.86 8.06 -7.66
CA ALA A 92 11.58 9.30 -8.39
C ALA A 92 12.57 10.44 -8.09
N GLY A 93 13.23 10.40 -6.93
CA GLY A 93 14.25 11.39 -6.57
C GLY A 93 13.67 12.72 -6.04
N ASN A 94 14.57 13.69 -5.80
CA ASN A 94 14.24 15.00 -5.25
C ASN A 94 14.44 16.06 -6.35
N GLY A 95 13.38 16.53 -6.99
CA GLY A 95 13.45 17.57 -8.00
C GLY A 95 12.08 18.19 -8.28
N GLU A 96 12.03 19.32 -8.96
CA GLU A 96 10.77 20.01 -9.30
C GLU A 96 9.83 19.15 -10.14
N GLU A 97 10.38 18.31 -11.00
CA GLU A 97 9.64 17.35 -11.82
C GLU A 97 9.23 16.07 -11.08
N SER A 98 9.69 15.88 -9.83
CA SER A 98 9.45 14.61 -9.10
C SER A 98 7.97 14.42 -8.75
N GLY A 99 7.22 15.49 -8.52
CA GLY A 99 5.77 15.42 -8.23
C GLY A 99 4.99 14.79 -9.39
N GLY A 100 5.14 15.32 -10.59
CA GLY A 100 4.45 14.79 -11.77
C GLY A 100 4.90 13.37 -12.15
N LYS A 101 6.18 13.05 -11.98
CA LYS A 101 6.71 11.70 -12.18
C LYS A 101 6.12 10.69 -11.18
N LEU A 102 5.97 11.11 -9.91
CA LEU A 102 5.37 10.28 -8.87
C LEU A 102 3.88 10.01 -9.13
N ASP A 103 3.13 11.04 -9.55
CA ASP A 103 1.72 10.89 -9.90
C ASP A 103 1.54 9.93 -11.10
N LEU A 104 2.39 10.06 -12.11
CA LEU A 104 2.38 9.16 -13.26
C LEU A 104 2.67 7.71 -12.84
N ILE A 105 3.73 7.49 -12.04
CA ILE A 105 4.08 6.16 -11.53
C ILE A 105 2.94 5.59 -10.68
N ALA A 106 2.36 6.40 -9.79
CA ALA A 106 1.26 5.98 -8.93
C ALA A 106 0.04 5.53 -9.73
N ASN A 107 -0.30 6.26 -10.79
CA ASN A 107 -1.42 5.93 -11.66
C ASN A 107 -1.14 4.65 -12.47
N ILE A 108 0.03 4.54 -13.10
CA ILE A 108 0.40 3.35 -13.89
C ILE A 108 0.44 2.10 -12.99
N VAL A 109 1.12 2.18 -11.86
CA VAL A 109 1.24 1.05 -10.92
C VAL A 109 -0.11 0.71 -10.31
N GLY A 110 -0.90 1.72 -9.94
CA GLY A 110 -2.25 1.53 -9.40
C GLY A 110 -3.18 0.82 -10.39
N LEU A 111 -3.17 1.23 -11.66
CA LEU A 111 -3.94 0.59 -12.72
C LEU A 111 -3.44 -0.83 -12.99
N ALA A 112 -2.12 -1.03 -13.14
CA ALA A 112 -1.54 -2.35 -13.35
C ALA A 112 -1.88 -3.32 -12.20
N PHE A 113 -1.79 -2.88 -10.95
CA PHE A 113 -2.14 -3.68 -9.79
C PHE A 113 -3.64 -3.98 -9.72
N SER A 114 -4.48 -3.06 -10.18
CA SER A 114 -5.93 -3.26 -10.20
C SER A 114 -6.36 -4.24 -11.31
N PHE A 115 -5.74 -4.18 -12.49
CA PHE A 115 -6.02 -5.12 -13.57
C PHE A 115 -5.45 -6.51 -13.27
N LEU A 116 -4.16 -6.61 -13.04
CA LEU A 116 -3.48 -7.89 -12.81
C LEU A 116 -3.80 -8.51 -11.44
N GLY A 117 -4.17 -7.69 -10.48
CA GLY A 117 -4.57 -8.16 -9.15
C GLY A 117 -5.98 -8.73 -9.06
N GLY A 118 -6.76 -8.72 -10.16
CA GLY A 118 -8.11 -9.29 -10.14
C GLY A 118 -9.22 -8.34 -9.67
N VAL A 119 -8.95 -7.03 -9.54
CA VAL A 119 -9.97 -6.06 -9.11
C VAL A 119 -10.93 -5.72 -10.25
N PHE A 120 -10.41 -5.45 -11.44
CA PHE A 120 -11.22 -5.13 -12.62
C PHE A 120 -11.60 -6.36 -13.43
N VAL A 121 -10.70 -7.33 -13.51
CA VAL A 121 -10.93 -8.56 -14.26
C VAL A 121 -10.84 -9.72 -13.27
N PRO A 122 -11.91 -10.48 -13.03
CA PRO A 122 -11.89 -11.65 -12.16
C PRO A 122 -10.82 -12.65 -12.58
N MET A 123 -10.11 -13.23 -11.63
CA MET A 123 -9.02 -14.18 -11.92
C MET A 123 -9.48 -15.42 -12.68
N GLU A 124 -10.77 -15.77 -12.56
CA GLU A 124 -11.39 -16.91 -13.21
C GLU A 124 -11.46 -16.79 -14.74
N VAL A 125 -11.48 -15.55 -15.26
CA VAL A 125 -11.49 -15.28 -16.71
C VAL A 125 -10.12 -14.95 -17.29
N MET A 126 -9.08 -14.87 -16.42
CA MET A 126 -7.71 -14.62 -16.85
C MET A 126 -7.06 -15.91 -17.39
N ASN A 127 -6.20 -15.75 -18.41
CA ASN A 127 -5.36 -16.85 -18.86
C ASN A 127 -4.38 -17.28 -17.74
N GLU A 128 -4.08 -18.58 -17.65
CA GLU A 128 -3.18 -19.15 -16.65
C GLU A 128 -1.82 -18.45 -16.59
N THR A 129 -1.26 -18.07 -17.73
CA THR A 129 0.00 -17.33 -17.82
C THR A 129 -0.09 -15.97 -17.12
N VAL A 130 -1.20 -15.25 -17.31
CA VAL A 130 -1.44 -13.95 -16.67
C VAL A 130 -1.57 -14.13 -15.15
N VAL A 131 -2.28 -15.16 -14.70
CA VAL A 131 -2.42 -15.49 -13.27
C VAL A 131 -1.06 -15.81 -12.64
N GLN A 132 -0.17 -16.52 -13.35
CA GLN A 132 1.19 -16.79 -12.85
C GLN A 132 1.99 -15.50 -12.66
N VAL A 133 1.91 -14.57 -13.60
CA VAL A 133 2.54 -13.24 -13.48
C VAL A 133 1.90 -12.43 -12.35
N ALA A 134 0.57 -12.49 -12.21
CA ALA A 134 -0.15 -11.80 -11.15
C ALA A 134 0.29 -12.19 -9.73
N LYS A 135 0.74 -13.44 -9.51
CA LYS A 135 1.28 -13.91 -8.21
C LYS A 135 2.51 -13.14 -7.73
N PHE A 136 3.24 -12.48 -8.63
CA PHE A 136 4.34 -11.58 -8.27
C PHE A 136 3.86 -10.19 -7.83
N ILE A 137 2.56 -9.92 -7.92
CA ILE A 137 1.97 -8.64 -7.59
C ILE A 137 1.20 -8.76 -6.27
N PRO A 138 1.46 -7.87 -5.29
CA PRO A 138 0.81 -7.98 -3.97
C PRO A 138 -0.71 -7.90 -3.99
N SER A 139 -1.30 -7.17 -4.95
CA SER A 139 -2.76 -7.05 -5.07
C SER A 139 -3.45 -8.38 -5.42
N TYR A 140 -2.77 -9.30 -6.08
CA TYR A 140 -3.26 -10.66 -6.28
C TYR A 140 -3.59 -11.36 -4.96
N TRP A 141 -2.67 -11.30 -4.00
CA TRP A 141 -2.83 -11.96 -2.70
C TRP A 141 -3.92 -11.32 -1.85
N TYR A 142 -4.10 -9.99 -1.99
CA TYR A 142 -5.20 -9.26 -1.37
C TYR A 142 -6.56 -9.75 -1.89
N ASN A 143 -6.75 -9.84 -3.20
CA ASN A 143 -8.00 -10.30 -3.80
C ASN A 143 -8.24 -11.78 -3.55
N ASN A 144 -7.20 -12.62 -3.69
CA ASN A 144 -7.30 -14.03 -3.36
C ASN A 144 -7.70 -14.28 -1.89
N ALA A 145 -7.25 -13.43 -0.96
CA ALA A 145 -7.71 -13.47 0.42
C ALA A 145 -9.20 -13.09 0.52
N ASN A 146 -9.64 -12.05 -0.17
CA ASN A 146 -11.05 -11.65 -0.19
C ASN A 146 -11.96 -12.77 -0.74
N ASP A 147 -11.58 -13.41 -1.84
CA ASP A 147 -12.34 -14.53 -2.43
C ASP A 147 -12.48 -15.70 -1.46
N LYS A 148 -11.44 -15.97 -0.67
CA LYS A 148 -11.48 -16.99 0.37
C LYS A 148 -12.34 -16.57 1.55
N ILE A 149 -12.29 -15.30 1.97
CA ILE A 149 -13.11 -14.76 3.06
C ILE A 149 -14.60 -14.92 2.75
N TRP A 150 -15.02 -14.75 1.50
CA TRP A 150 -16.40 -14.96 1.11
C TRP A 150 -16.89 -16.41 1.31
N LYS A 151 -15.99 -17.39 1.24
CA LYS A 151 -16.30 -18.82 1.29
C LYS A 151 -16.27 -19.41 2.70
N ILE A 152 -15.68 -18.73 3.69
CA ILE A 152 -15.56 -19.26 5.06
C ILE A 152 -16.76 -18.94 5.93
N THR A 153 -16.95 -19.78 6.94
CA THR A 153 -17.99 -19.60 7.98
C THR A 153 -17.41 -19.44 9.37
N SER A 154 -16.18 -19.90 9.61
CA SER A 154 -15.53 -19.88 10.92
C SER A 154 -14.08 -19.42 10.84
N PHE A 155 -13.55 -18.85 11.93
CA PHE A 155 -12.13 -18.53 12.07
C PHE A 155 -11.22 -19.76 11.96
N ALA A 156 -11.70 -20.95 12.27
CA ALA A 156 -10.93 -22.19 12.17
C ALA A 156 -10.49 -22.48 10.72
N ASP A 157 -11.29 -22.06 9.72
CA ASP A 157 -11.03 -22.30 8.30
C ASP A 157 -10.14 -21.21 7.67
N ALA A 158 -9.69 -20.23 8.46
CA ALA A 158 -8.95 -19.07 7.96
C ALA A 158 -7.45 -19.36 7.67
N GLY A 159 -6.97 -20.58 7.81
CA GLY A 159 -5.56 -20.92 7.63
C GLY A 159 -4.96 -20.47 6.30
N ASP A 160 -5.71 -20.62 5.21
CA ASP A 160 -5.26 -20.20 3.87
C ASP A 160 -5.33 -18.68 3.66
N ILE A 161 -6.16 -17.99 4.43
CA ILE A 161 -6.23 -16.53 4.43
C ILE A 161 -5.00 -15.96 5.13
N TYR A 162 -4.60 -16.53 6.26
CA TYR A 162 -3.39 -16.12 6.97
C TYR A 162 -2.12 -16.34 6.15
N LYS A 163 -2.06 -17.38 5.30
CA LYS A 163 -0.96 -17.57 4.33
C LYS A 163 -0.87 -16.37 3.37
N ASN A 164 -2.00 -15.89 2.87
CA ASN A 164 -2.03 -14.71 1.99
C ASN A 164 -1.53 -13.46 2.72
N TYR A 165 -1.94 -13.27 3.99
CA TYR A 165 -1.44 -12.15 4.82
C TYR A 165 0.06 -12.23 5.04
N LEU A 166 0.59 -13.42 5.29
CA LEU A 166 2.02 -13.65 5.47
C LEU A 166 2.78 -13.32 4.18
N ILE A 167 2.29 -13.75 3.03
CA ILE A 167 2.90 -13.44 1.73
C ILE A 167 2.91 -11.92 1.49
N MET A 168 1.80 -11.22 1.73
CA MET A 168 1.75 -9.76 1.64
C MET A 168 2.74 -9.10 2.61
N GLY A 169 2.90 -9.64 3.82
CA GLY A 169 3.90 -9.20 4.79
C GLY A 169 5.33 -9.36 4.27
N ILE A 170 5.65 -10.49 3.64
CA ILE A 170 6.95 -10.74 3.01
C ILE A 170 7.21 -9.72 1.89
N PHE A 171 6.22 -9.44 1.03
CA PHE A 171 6.34 -8.39 0.03
C PHE A 171 6.63 -7.02 0.65
N ALA A 172 5.95 -6.67 1.74
CA ALA A 172 6.17 -5.40 2.42
C ALA A 172 7.60 -5.28 2.99
N VAL A 173 8.16 -6.37 3.52
CA VAL A 173 9.54 -6.43 4.03
C VAL A 173 10.55 -6.37 2.87
N ALA A 174 10.32 -7.11 1.79
CA ALA A 174 11.18 -7.11 0.61
C ALA A 174 11.26 -5.71 -0.02
N ILE A 175 10.13 -5.05 -0.20
CA ILE A 175 10.06 -3.68 -0.75
C ILE A 175 10.82 -2.70 0.17
N LEU A 176 10.69 -2.83 1.48
CA LEU A 176 11.41 -2.00 2.43
C LEU A 176 12.94 -2.22 2.33
N ALA A 177 13.38 -3.48 2.23
CA ALA A 177 14.79 -3.83 2.09
C ALA A 177 15.39 -3.19 0.82
N VAL A 178 14.70 -3.30 -0.32
CA VAL A 178 15.14 -2.69 -1.59
C VAL A 178 15.17 -1.16 -1.47
N ALA A 179 14.16 -0.55 -0.85
CA ALA A 179 14.13 0.90 -0.63
C ALA A 179 15.32 1.39 0.23
N MET A 180 15.71 0.62 1.25
CA MET A 180 16.88 0.93 2.10
C MET A 180 18.19 0.82 1.32
N VAL A 181 18.34 -0.19 0.46
CA VAL A 181 19.53 -0.36 -0.40
C VAL A 181 19.66 0.83 -1.36
N ILE A 182 18.59 1.23 -2.03
CA ILE A 182 18.58 2.40 -2.93
C ILE A 182 18.99 3.67 -2.17
N ASN A 183 18.46 3.86 -0.96
CA ASN A 183 18.80 5.02 -0.14
C ASN A 183 20.28 5.05 0.24
N LYS A 184 20.85 3.89 0.59
CA LYS A 184 22.29 3.75 0.93
C LYS A 184 23.19 4.01 -0.28
N VAL A 185 22.79 3.56 -1.46
CA VAL A 185 23.56 3.78 -2.70
C VAL A 185 23.52 5.26 -3.10
N LYS A 186 22.36 5.92 -3.01
CA LYS A 186 22.23 7.36 -3.28
C LYS A 186 23.04 8.21 -2.29
N ALA A 187 23.03 7.88 -1.01
CA ALA A 187 23.79 8.60 0.03
C ALA A 187 25.32 8.48 -0.14
N ARG A 188 25.83 7.47 -0.85
CA ARG A 188 27.27 7.32 -1.15
C ARG A 188 27.70 8.10 -2.40
N ARG A 189 26.75 8.56 -3.22
CA ARG A 189 27.02 9.30 -4.47
C ARG A 189 26.80 10.81 -4.35
N SER A 190 26.27 11.27 -3.22
CA SER A 190 26.12 12.69 -2.82
C SER A 190 27.26 13.11 -1.93
#